data_ce1ca42ff2e3fa6df79db38440bbcba3
#
_entry.id   ce1ca42ff2e3fa6df79db38440bbcba3
#
_cell.length_a   1.000
_cell.length_b   1.000
_cell.length_c   1.000
_cell.angle_alpha   90.00
_cell.angle_beta   90.00
_cell.angle_gamma   90.00
#
_symmetry.space_group_name_H-M   'P 1'
#
loop_
_entity.id
_entity.type
_entity.pdbx_description
1 polymer ?
#
loop_
_entity_poly.entity_id
_entity_poly.type
_entity_poly.pdbx_seq_one_letter_code
_entity_poly.pdbx_strand_id
1 'polypeptide(L)'
;MQMYFGDVSLCYTYSLAMALHSYGYDVRPEFLEAIMVMGNGASIVKEDEKHPLVFFDNGMPDSSISHSLNILGFTYDEYYIKDSNAMNLLSIREMLSKFLLSGPVVLGPLDMGYLTYNPNHIHLYGVDHFVSVYDLDDEFIYFHDPAGFACMKMTFSEFSKAWEAKNIDYKRGSFSMWGN
;
A
#
# COMPACT_ATOMS: atom_id res chain seq x y z
N MET A 1 -1.44 15.88 -7.81
CA MET A 1 -2.05 14.75 -7.05
C MET A 1 -2.63 15.28 -5.76
N GLN A 2 -3.86 14.93 -5.44
CA GLN A 2 -4.47 15.31 -4.16
C GLN A 2 -4.00 14.36 -3.07
N MET A 3 -3.65 14.91 -1.89
CA MET A 3 -3.32 14.11 -0.73
C MET A 3 -4.58 13.71 0.03
N TYR A 4 -4.64 12.44 0.36
CA TYR A 4 -5.58 11.92 1.33
C TYR A 4 -4.82 11.41 2.55
N PHE A 5 -5.25 11.84 3.73
CA PHE A 5 -4.72 11.38 5.00
C PHE A 5 -5.76 10.49 5.66
N GLY A 6 -5.33 9.39 6.20
CA GLY A 6 -6.22 8.45 6.82
C GLY A 6 -5.62 7.75 8.01
N ASP A 7 -6.40 6.89 8.58
CA ASP A 7 -5.95 5.97 9.61
C ASP A 7 -4.96 4.96 9.03
N VAL A 8 -4.04 4.48 9.84
CA VAL A 8 -3.02 3.49 9.42
C VAL A 8 -3.66 2.22 8.86
N SER A 9 -4.81 1.83 9.37
CA SER A 9 -5.56 0.65 8.91
C SER A 9 -6.11 0.76 7.49
N LEU A 10 -6.15 1.96 6.89
CA LEU A 10 -6.69 2.23 5.56
C LEU A 10 -5.62 2.70 4.55
N CYS A 11 -4.36 2.45 4.84
CA CYS A 11 -3.25 2.99 4.04
C CYS A 11 -3.33 2.61 2.56
N TYR A 12 -3.70 1.38 2.22
CA TYR A 12 -3.85 0.91 0.83
C TYR A 12 -5.02 1.61 0.11
N THR A 13 -6.14 1.86 0.79
CA THR A 13 -7.31 2.57 0.23
C THR A 13 -6.95 4.01 -0.10
N TYR A 14 -6.29 4.72 0.82
CA TYR A 14 -5.88 6.10 0.60
C TYR A 14 -4.78 6.20 -0.47
N SER A 15 -3.84 5.26 -0.48
CA SER A 15 -2.80 5.20 -1.52
C SER A 15 -3.40 4.98 -2.91
N LEU A 16 -4.40 4.09 -3.03
CA LEU A 16 -5.10 3.88 -4.29
C LEU A 16 -5.90 5.13 -4.71
N ALA A 17 -6.60 5.77 -3.79
CA ALA A 17 -7.33 7.01 -4.08
C ALA A 17 -6.41 8.11 -4.61
N MET A 18 -5.22 8.28 -4.01
CA MET A 18 -4.21 9.24 -4.50
C MET A 18 -3.72 8.91 -5.90
N ALA A 19 -3.45 7.63 -6.18
CA ALA A 19 -3.04 7.19 -7.51
C ALA A 19 -4.16 7.44 -8.55
N LEU A 20 -5.39 7.02 -8.28
CA LEU A 20 -6.54 7.22 -9.17
C LEU A 20 -6.81 8.70 -9.43
N HIS A 21 -6.71 9.54 -8.41
CA HIS A 21 -6.89 10.98 -8.56
C HIS A 21 -5.86 11.59 -9.52
N SER A 22 -4.61 11.11 -9.52
CA SER A 22 -3.58 11.61 -10.45
C SER A 22 -3.86 11.22 -11.91
N TYR A 23 -4.62 10.15 -12.13
CA TYR A 23 -5.13 9.77 -13.46
C TYR A 23 -6.43 10.52 -13.85
N GLY A 24 -6.88 11.46 -13.01
CA GLY A 24 -8.08 12.26 -13.26
C GLY A 24 -9.39 11.65 -12.75
N TYR A 25 -9.32 10.58 -11.99
CA TYR A 25 -10.50 9.94 -11.40
C TYR A 25 -10.70 10.41 -9.96
N ASP A 26 -11.79 11.11 -9.71
CA ASP A 26 -12.17 11.58 -8.36
C ASP A 26 -12.90 10.46 -7.61
N VAL A 27 -12.12 9.46 -7.17
CA VAL A 27 -12.63 8.35 -6.38
C VAL A 27 -12.23 8.57 -4.91
N ARG A 28 -13.25 8.70 -4.07
CA ARG A 28 -13.04 8.97 -2.64
C ARG A 28 -12.59 7.72 -1.89
N PRO A 29 -11.69 7.85 -0.91
CA PRO A 29 -11.22 6.70 -0.12
C PRO A 29 -12.35 5.90 0.52
N GLU A 30 -13.39 6.57 1.05
CA GLU A 30 -14.53 5.89 1.70
C GLU A 30 -15.33 5.02 0.72
N PHE A 31 -15.39 5.42 -0.54
CA PHE A 31 -16.04 4.62 -1.57
C PHE A 31 -15.17 3.40 -1.92
N LEU A 32 -13.86 3.59 -2.05
CA LEU A 32 -12.93 2.48 -2.27
C LEU A 32 -13.00 1.47 -1.12
N GLU A 33 -13.03 1.94 0.13
CA GLU A 33 -13.21 1.09 1.31
C GLU A 33 -14.45 0.19 1.20
N ALA A 34 -15.56 0.78 0.79
CA ALA A 34 -16.81 0.04 0.64
C ALA A 34 -16.73 -1.05 -0.45
N ILE A 35 -16.07 -0.79 -1.58
CA ILE A 35 -15.97 -1.77 -2.68
C ILE A 35 -14.82 -2.76 -2.50
N MET A 36 -13.82 -2.45 -1.71
CA MET A 36 -12.74 -3.37 -1.34
C MET A 36 -13.22 -4.53 -0.47
N VAL A 37 -14.44 -4.44 0.04
CA VAL A 37 -15.05 -5.46 0.92
C VAL A 37 -14.26 -5.66 2.23
N MET A 38 -13.45 -4.67 2.61
CA MET A 38 -12.66 -4.70 3.84
C MET A 38 -13.54 -4.44 5.06
N GLY A 39 -14.54 -3.60 4.89
CA GLY A 39 -15.53 -3.31 5.90
C GLY A 39 -16.81 -4.11 5.68
N ASN A 40 -16.77 -5.43 5.76
CA ASN A 40 -17.99 -6.25 5.74
C ASN A 40 -18.94 -5.97 6.91
N GLY A 41 -18.80 -4.80 7.51
CA GLY A 41 -19.58 -4.37 8.65
C GLY A 41 -19.18 -5.07 9.93
N ALA A 42 -19.97 -4.86 10.94
CA ALA A 42 -19.81 -5.55 12.22
C ALA A 42 -20.54 -6.89 12.14
N SER A 43 -19.87 -7.95 12.50
CA SER A 43 -20.49 -9.26 12.74
C SER A 43 -20.59 -9.53 14.23
N ILE A 44 -21.69 -10.14 14.63
CA ILE A 44 -21.88 -10.59 16.00
C ILE A 44 -21.22 -11.96 16.14
N VAL A 45 -20.12 -12.03 16.86
CA VAL A 45 -19.49 -13.30 17.23
C VAL A 45 -20.13 -13.79 18.51
N LYS A 46 -21.01 -14.78 18.40
CA LYS A 46 -21.77 -15.34 19.55
C LYS A 46 -20.89 -15.99 20.60
N GLU A 47 -19.65 -16.31 20.27
CA GLU A 47 -18.70 -17.01 21.13
C GLU A 47 -17.92 -16.06 22.05
N ASP A 48 -17.94 -14.76 21.78
CA ASP A 48 -17.32 -13.75 22.65
C ASP A 48 -18.40 -12.89 23.32
N GLU A 49 -18.81 -13.30 24.53
CA GLU A 49 -19.81 -12.57 25.31
C GLU A 49 -19.32 -11.18 25.77
N LYS A 50 -18.01 -10.93 25.82
CA LYS A 50 -17.43 -9.65 26.23
C LYS A 50 -17.29 -8.63 25.10
N HIS A 51 -17.05 -9.13 23.89
CA HIS A 51 -16.85 -8.31 22.69
C HIS A 51 -17.64 -8.89 21.51
N PRO A 52 -18.97 -8.84 21.56
CA PRO A 52 -19.82 -9.50 20.57
C PRO A 52 -19.74 -8.83 19.18
N LEU A 53 -19.18 -7.64 19.09
CA LEU A 53 -19.02 -6.89 17.85
C LEU A 53 -17.57 -7.02 17.38
N VAL A 54 -17.39 -7.75 16.29
CA VAL A 54 -16.09 -7.84 15.61
C VAL A 54 -16.21 -7.15 14.25
N PHE A 55 -15.35 -6.18 14.02
CA PHE A 55 -15.15 -5.61 12.71
C PHE A 55 -14.18 -6.52 11.96
N PHE A 56 -14.64 -7.10 10.86
CA PHE A 56 -13.79 -7.91 10.03
C PHE A 56 -12.95 -6.99 9.13
N ASP A 57 -11.66 -6.98 9.41
CA ASP A 57 -10.66 -6.69 8.43
C ASP A 57 -10.42 -7.98 7.63
N ASN A 58 -10.78 -8.02 6.37
CA ASN A 58 -10.56 -9.19 5.52
C ASN A 58 -9.10 -9.39 5.12
N GLY A 59 -8.22 -8.55 5.61
CA GLY A 59 -6.80 -8.80 5.74
C GLY A 59 -6.01 -9.10 4.46
N MET A 60 -6.53 -8.74 3.26
CA MET A 60 -5.90 -9.06 1.99
C MET A 60 -5.84 -7.82 1.08
N PRO A 61 -5.06 -6.77 1.45
CA PRO A 61 -5.03 -5.50 0.71
C PRO A 61 -4.74 -5.67 -0.78
N ASP A 62 -3.82 -6.54 -1.15
CA ASP A 62 -3.47 -6.82 -2.53
C ASP A 62 -4.67 -7.32 -3.34
N SER A 63 -5.37 -8.35 -2.87
CA SER A 63 -6.58 -8.83 -3.57
C SER A 63 -7.72 -7.81 -3.57
N SER A 64 -7.80 -6.97 -2.54
CA SER A 64 -8.80 -5.91 -2.42
C SER A 64 -8.54 -4.76 -3.40
N ILE A 65 -7.28 -4.37 -3.60
CA ILE A 65 -6.90 -3.38 -4.61
C ILE A 65 -7.31 -3.88 -6.00
N SER A 66 -6.88 -5.08 -6.37
CA SER A 66 -7.20 -5.67 -7.69
C SER A 66 -8.71 -5.85 -7.89
N HIS A 67 -9.44 -6.26 -6.84
CA HIS A 67 -10.90 -6.38 -6.87
C HIS A 67 -11.59 -5.04 -7.13
N SER A 68 -11.18 -3.98 -6.43
CA SER A 68 -11.76 -2.65 -6.60
C SER A 68 -11.48 -2.07 -7.99
N LEU A 69 -10.26 -2.24 -8.52
CA LEU A 69 -9.91 -1.80 -9.86
C LEU A 69 -10.75 -2.52 -10.94
N ASN A 70 -10.99 -3.82 -10.78
CA ASN A 70 -11.86 -4.58 -11.67
C ASN A 70 -13.33 -4.11 -11.62
N ILE A 71 -13.87 -3.85 -10.42
CA ILE A 71 -15.25 -3.32 -10.26
C ILE A 71 -15.39 -1.96 -10.94
N LEU A 72 -14.37 -1.09 -10.79
CA LEU A 72 -14.35 0.23 -11.39
C LEU A 72 -14.08 0.22 -12.90
N GLY A 73 -13.74 -0.93 -13.47
CA GLY A 73 -13.47 -1.10 -14.90
C GLY A 73 -12.12 -0.54 -15.34
N PHE A 74 -11.16 -0.41 -14.44
CA PHE A 74 -9.80 0.00 -14.79
C PHE A 74 -9.02 -1.16 -15.39
N THR A 75 -8.17 -0.84 -16.37
CA THR A 75 -7.04 -1.68 -16.75
C THR A 75 -5.87 -1.33 -15.85
N TYR A 76 -5.14 -2.32 -15.39
CA TYR A 76 -4.00 -2.14 -14.51
C TYR A 76 -3.04 -3.30 -14.65
N ASP A 77 -1.78 -3.06 -14.35
CA ASP A 77 -0.78 -4.09 -14.15
C ASP A 77 -0.54 -4.29 -12.66
N GLU A 78 -0.36 -5.54 -12.26
CA GLU A 78 -0.01 -5.92 -10.91
C GLU A 78 1.25 -6.77 -10.92
N TYR A 79 2.08 -6.59 -9.92
CA TYR A 79 3.32 -7.30 -9.79
C TYR A 79 3.54 -7.79 -8.36
N TYR A 80 3.78 -9.08 -8.22
CA TYR A 80 4.00 -9.74 -6.94
C TYR A 80 5.32 -10.49 -6.95
N ILE A 81 6.09 -10.33 -5.88
CA ILE A 81 7.26 -11.16 -5.61
C ILE A 81 6.96 -12.03 -4.41
N LYS A 82 6.82 -13.32 -4.66
CA LYS A 82 6.50 -14.31 -3.62
C LYS A 82 7.72 -14.74 -2.81
N ASP A 83 8.92 -14.53 -3.32
CA ASP A 83 10.17 -14.88 -2.66
C ASP A 83 11.18 -13.74 -2.82
N SER A 84 11.43 -13.04 -1.71
CA SER A 84 12.38 -11.93 -1.66
C SER A 84 13.83 -12.32 -1.95
N ASN A 85 14.16 -13.62 -1.90
CA ASN A 85 15.49 -14.09 -2.25
C ASN A 85 15.72 -14.24 -3.77
N ALA A 86 14.65 -14.16 -4.55
CA ALA A 86 14.68 -14.44 -5.99
C ALA A 86 14.94 -13.20 -6.85
N MET A 87 14.88 -11.98 -6.31
CA MET A 87 15.05 -10.77 -7.10
C MET A 87 16.17 -9.86 -6.63
N ASN A 88 16.91 -9.41 -7.63
CA ASN A 88 17.90 -8.36 -7.47
C ASN A 88 17.18 -6.99 -7.39
N LEU A 89 17.60 -6.12 -6.47
CA LEU A 89 17.10 -4.76 -6.30
C LEU A 89 17.11 -3.94 -7.59
N LEU A 90 18.09 -4.17 -8.47
CA LEU A 90 18.15 -3.51 -9.79
C LEU A 90 16.95 -3.87 -10.65
N SER A 91 16.56 -5.14 -10.68
CA SER A 91 15.40 -5.61 -11.47
C SER A 91 14.09 -5.05 -10.92
N ILE A 92 13.96 -4.93 -9.60
CA ILE A 92 12.80 -4.31 -8.94
C ILE A 92 12.72 -2.83 -9.31
N ARG A 93 13.84 -2.12 -9.26
CA ARG A 93 13.92 -0.71 -9.63
C ARG A 93 13.55 -0.48 -11.09
N GLU A 94 14.08 -1.30 -12.01
CA GLU A 94 13.73 -1.23 -13.43
C GLU A 94 12.24 -1.49 -13.66
N MET A 95 11.67 -2.45 -12.94
CA MET A 95 10.24 -2.74 -13.00
C MET A 95 9.41 -1.55 -12.52
N LEU A 96 9.74 -1.00 -11.34
CA LEU A 96 9.06 0.16 -10.78
C LEU A 96 9.18 1.38 -11.72
N SER A 97 10.36 1.60 -12.31
CA SER A 97 10.55 2.66 -13.30
C SER A 97 9.62 2.52 -14.50
N LYS A 98 9.37 1.29 -14.97
CA LYS A 98 8.44 1.04 -16.09
C LYS A 98 7.00 1.36 -15.71
N PHE A 99 6.56 0.96 -14.52
CA PHE A 99 5.23 1.30 -14.02
C PHE A 99 5.05 2.82 -13.91
N LEU A 100 6.05 3.52 -13.38
CA LEU A 100 6.01 4.98 -13.20
C LEU A 100 5.96 5.77 -14.51
N LEU A 101 6.33 5.18 -15.65
CA LEU A 101 6.14 5.83 -16.97
C LEU A 101 4.67 6.13 -17.27
N SER A 102 3.76 5.33 -16.75
CA SER A 102 2.32 5.50 -16.96
C SER A 102 1.67 6.36 -15.86
N GLY A 103 2.31 6.53 -14.73
CA GLY A 103 1.81 7.35 -13.61
C GLY A 103 2.15 6.75 -12.24
N PRO A 104 1.53 7.27 -11.18
CA PRO A 104 1.79 6.78 -9.83
C PRO A 104 1.43 5.32 -9.62
N VAL A 105 2.15 4.69 -8.72
CA VAL A 105 2.04 3.27 -8.38
C VAL A 105 1.68 3.12 -6.91
N VAL A 106 0.67 2.32 -6.62
CA VAL A 106 0.43 1.85 -5.25
C VAL A 106 1.42 0.75 -4.92
N LEU A 107 2.15 0.89 -3.83
CA LEU A 107 3.24 0.01 -3.47
C LEU A 107 3.15 -0.39 -2.00
N GLY A 108 3.31 -1.67 -1.72
CA GLY A 108 3.34 -2.27 -0.40
C GLY A 108 3.35 -3.80 -0.47
N PRO A 109 3.27 -4.50 0.65
CA PRO A 109 3.37 -3.94 2.00
C PRO A 109 4.80 -3.50 2.35
N LEU A 110 4.91 -2.39 3.08
CA LEU A 110 6.15 -1.89 3.67
C LEU A 110 6.11 -2.11 5.18
N ASP A 111 7.22 -2.43 5.81
CA ASP A 111 7.34 -2.40 7.27
C ASP A 111 7.57 -0.95 7.73
N MET A 112 6.60 -0.38 8.43
CA MET A 112 6.66 1.00 8.93
C MET A 112 7.87 1.26 9.84
N GLY A 113 8.41 0.25 10.49
CA GLY A 113 9.59 0.36 11.34
C GLY A 113 10.84 0.84 10.60
N TYR A 114 10.90 0.66 9.28
CA TYR A 114 12.00 1.12 8.45
C TYR A 114 11.73 2.45 7.73
N LEU A 115 10.55 3.04 7.91
CA LEU A 115 10.20 4.33 7.32
C LEU A 115 10.70 5.48 8.22
N THR A 116 11.98 5.75 8.17
CA THR A 116 12.73 6.60 9.11
C THR A 116 12.31 8.07 9.15
N TYR A 117 11.58 8.56 8.16
CA TYR A 117 10.97 9.89 8.18
C TYR A 117 9.81 10.01 9.19
N ASN A 118 9.19 8.89 9.56
CA ASN A 118 8.17 8.87 10.59
C ASN A 118 8.86 8.84 11.97
N PRO A 119 8.69 9.85 12.83
CA PRO A 119 9.36 9.90 14.12
C PRO A 119 8.99 8.75 15.07
N ASN A 120 7.86 8.10 14.82
CA ASN A 120 7.38 6.96 15.61
C ASN A 120 7.78 5.60 15.02
N HIS A 121 8.56 5.56 13.94
CA HIS A 121 8.87 4.33 13.21
C HIS A 121 9.44 3.23 14.10
N ILE A 122 10.23 3.56 15.12
CA ILE A 122 10.83 2.57 16.05
C ILE A 122 9.81 1.75 16.82
N HIS A 123 8.58 2.22 16.93
CA HIS A 123 7.45 1.52 17.59
C HIS A 123 6.55 0.79 16.60
N LEU A 124 6.86 0.84 15.30
CA LEU A 124 6.00 0.36 14.22
C LEU A 124 6.63 -0.80 13.43
N TYR A 125 7.64 -1.46 13.99
CA TYR A 125 8.20 -2.65 13.36
C TYR A 125 7.16 -3.76 13.25
N GLY A 126 7.06 -4.34 12.04
CA GLY A 126 6.08 -5.39 11.74
C GLY A 126 4.68 -4.89 11.39
N VAL A 127 4.46 -3.56 11.41
CA VAL A 127 3.21 -2.97 10.93
C VAL A 127 3.31 -2.77 9.43
N ASP A 128 2.43 -3.42 8.69
CA ASP A 128 2.34 -3.31 7.23
C ASP A 128 1.77 -1.96 6.79
N HIS A 129 2.27 -1.45 5.68
CA HIS A 129 1.90 -0.15 5.17
C HIS A 129 1.96 -0.08 3.65
N PHE A 130 1.12 0.78 3.06
CA PHE A 130 1.08 1.06 1.63
C PHE A 130 1.26 2.56 1.38
N VAL A 131 1.94 2.88 0.28
CA VAL A 131 2.20 4.25 -0.14
C VAL A 131 1.89 4.43 -1.63
N SER A 132 1.73 5.67 -2.06
CA SER A 132 1.61 6.03 -3.47
C SER A 132 2.92 6.63 -3.97
N VAL A 133 3.67 5.85 -4.75
CA VAL A 133 4.93 6.26 -5.37
C VAL A 133 4.62 7.02 -6.64
N TYR A 134 5.24 8.17 -6.84
CA TYR A 134 5.00 9.02 -8.01
C TYR A 134 6.24 9.33 -8.83
N ASP A 135 7.44 9.09 -8.30
CA ASP A 135 8.69 9.33 -9.03
C ASP A 135 9.84 8.48 -8.47
N LEU A 136 10.86 8.28 -9.30
CA LEU A 136 12.07 7.54 -8.97
C LEU A 136 13.21 8.07 -9.81
N ASP A 137 14.27 8.56 -9.18
CA ASP A 137 15.51 8.95 -9.84
C ASP A 137 16.67 7.97 -9.56
N ASP A 138 17.89 8.35 -9.85
CA ASP A 138 19.06 7.47 -9.66
C ASP A 138 19.34 7.12 -8.20
N GLU A 139 18.94 7.93 -7.26
CA GLU A 139 19.25 7.77 -5.84
C GLU A 139 18.00 7.60 -4.99
N PHE A 140 16.91 8.33 -5.30
CA PHE A 140 15.75 8.47 -4.44
C PHE A 140 14.49 7.90 -5.06
N ILE A 141 13.60 7.44 -4.19
CA ILE A 141 12.19 7.17 -4.46
C ILE A 141 11.33 8.24 -3.81
N TYR A 142 10.31 8.71 -4.54
CA TYR A 142 9.42 9.80 -4.13
C TYR A 142 8.00 9.29 -4.00
N PHE A 143 7.36 9.60 -2.88
CA PHE A 143 6.04 9.05 -2.58
C PHE A 143 5.22 9.94 -1.66
N HIS A 144 3.93 9.68 -1.63
CA HIS A 144 3.01 10.17 -0.61
C HIS A 144 2.65 9.04 0.33
N ASP A 145 2.73 9.32 1.61
CA ASP A 145 2.35 8.40 2.67
C ASP A 145 1.02 8.87 3.30
N PRO A 146 -0.04 8.05 3.25
CA PRO A 146 -1.34 8.38 3.82
C PRO A 146 -1.33 8.54 5.34
N ALA A 147 -0.29 8.09 6.04
CA ALA A 147 -0.11 8.34 7.48
C ALA A 147 0.20 9.81 7.84
N GLY A 148 0.07 10.74 6.90
CA GLY A 148 0.21 12.18 7.12
C GLY A 148 1.49 12.80 6.56
N PHE A 149 2.25 12.06 5.76
CA PHE A 149 3.53 12.53 5.23
C PHE A 149 3.46 12.72 3.71
N ALA A 150 3.26 13.97 3.30
CA ALA A 150 3.24 14.36 1.89
C ALA A 150 4.66 14.55 1.33
N CYS A 151 4.83 14.23 0.04
CA CYS A 151 6.05 14.54 -0.72
C CYS A 151 7.33 14.01 -0.05
N MET A 152 7.27 12.80 0.44
CA MET A 152 8.41 12.15 1.07
C MET A 152 9.40 11.63 0.04
N LYS A 153 10.65 11.54 0.45
CA LYS A 153 11.68 10.85 -0.30
C LYS A 153 12.57 10.03 0.63
N MET A 154 13.00 8.90 0.14
CA MET A 154 14.03 8.06 0.77
C MET A 154 15.03 7.63 -0.29
N THR A 155 16.25 7.27 0.12
CA THR A 155 17.10 6.54 -0.81
C THR A 155 16.43 5.21 -1.18
N PHE A 156 16.59 4.78 -2.43
CA PHE A 156 16.00 3.51 -2.85
C PHE A 156 16.49 2.33 -1.99
N SER A 157 17.74 2.40 -1.54
CA SER A 157 18.32 1.39 -0.66
C SER A 157 17.66 1.33 0.73
N GLU A 158 17.30 2.48 1.32
CA GLU A 158 16.58 2.51 2.60
C GLU A 158 15.13 2.07 2.44
N PHE A 159 14.47 2.55 1.40
CA PHE A 159 13.10 2.16 1.07
C PHE A 159 12.98 0.65 0.83
N SER A 160 13.94 0.07 0.12
CA SER A 160 13.97 -1.38 -0.14
C SER A 160 14.02 -2.21 1.14
N LYS A 161 14.68 -1.73 2.20
CA LYS A 161 14.68 -2.43 3.50
C LYS A 161 13.26 -2.52 4.11
N ALA A 162 12.48 -1.46 3.99
CA ALA A 162 11.07 -1.48 4.41
C ALA A 162 10.25 -2.45 3.56
N TRP A 163 10.53 -2.50 2.27
CA TRP A 163 9.81 -3.35 1.33
C TRP A 163 10.19 -4.83 1.43
N GLU A 164 11.45 -5.14 1.76
CA GLU A 164 11.96 -6.50 1.96
C GLU A 164 11.73 -7.04 3.38
N ALA A 165 11.18 -6.24 4.29
CA ALA A 165 11.11 -6.60 5.69
C ALA A 165 10.29 -7.88 5.90
N LYS A 166 10.86 -8.78 6.73
CA LYS A 166 10.31 -10.11 7.00
C LYS A 166 9.44 -10.15 8.26
N ASN A 167 9.31 -9.03 8.95
CA ASN A 167 8.61 -8.93 10.23
C ASN A 167 7.09 -8.73 10.09
N ILE A 168 6.62 -8.54 8.87
CA ILE A 168 5.21 -8.38 8.57
C ILE A 168 4.56 -9.76 8.58
N ASP A 169 3.56 -9.96 9.42
CA ASP A 169 2.79 -11.21 9.51
C ASP A 169 2.00 -11.51 8.23
N TYR A 170 1.81 -10.50 7.42
CA TYR A 170 1.17 -10.52 6.15
C TYR A 170 2.08 -11.13 5.07
N LYS A 171 1.94 -12.43 4.86
CA LYS A 171 2.89 -13.27 4.10
C LYS A 171 2.62 -13.36 2.60
N ARG A 172 2.11 -12.35 1.93
CA ARG A 172 1.75 -12.48 0.52
C ARG A 172 2.79 -12.09 -0.50
N GLY A 173 3.95 -11.82 -0.11
CA GLY A 173 5.04 -11.34 -0.94
C GLY A 173 5.51 -10.00 -0.43
N SER A 174 6.81 -9.88 -0.33
CA SER A 174 7.45 -8.67 0.17
C SER A 174 7.32 -7.49 -0.79
N PHE A 175 6.86 -7.73 -2.03
CA PHE A 175 6.80 -6.73 -3.07
C PHE A 175 5.49 -6.86 -3.84
N SER A 176 4.66 -5.85 -3.74
CA SER A 176 3.45 -5.72 -4.53
C SER A 176 3.32 -4.29 -5.03
N MET A 177 2.95 -4.13 -6.28
CA MET A 177 2.72 -2.82 -6.86
C MET A 177 1.61 -2.90 -7.91
N TRP A 178 0.84 -1.83 -8.02
CA TRP A 178 -0.22 -1.65 -8.99
C TRP A 178 -0.04 -0.33 -9.72
N GLY A 179 -0.04 -0.37 -11.02
CA GLY A 179 0.09 0.78 -11.90
C GLY A 179 -0.66 0.57 -13.20
N ASN A 180 -0.71 1.60 -14.03
CA ASN A 180 -1.32 1.55 -15.35
C ASN A 180 -0.23 1.55 -16.43
#